data_40c2b34eb98e34abe800c95063f1f63f
#
_entry.id   40c2b34eb98e34abe800c95063f1f63f
#
_cell.length_a   1.000
_cell.length_b   1.000
_cell.length_c   1.000
_cell.angle_alpha   90.00
_cell.angle_beta   90.00
_cell.angle_gamma   90.00
#
_symmetry.space_group_name_H-M   'P 1'
#
loop_
_entity.id
_entity.type
_entity.pdbx_description
1 polymer ?
#
loop_
_entity_poly.entity_id
_entity_poly.type
_entity_poly.pdbx_seq_one_letter_code
_entity_poly.pdbx_strand_id
1 'polypeptide(L)'
;MSTKNTLWWLLLAIWSVGAVWWHTCKIKLLCDESITSGISTPSIAIKKTNLIIRDGIELSLLSSGNFRFGKSGALPNMHHVQSEVDSLLVYLSSNPHKQATITGHYAASEKNVTEWPDLGIARAENVKSYFVSKGIPAERLLTKSVLDDELVFPQDTLSGGVDFDFAVIANSKKIEEKPKVVDIFKPMDLYFNTGSDQFIHN
;
A
#
# COMPACT_ATOMS: atom_id res chain seq x y z
N MET A 1 41.57 33.37 -47.33
CA MET A 1 40.53 32.48 -46.85
C MET A 1 39.18 33.10 -47.14
N SER A 2 38.28 32.42 -47.89
CA SER A 2 37.06 33.03 -48.40
C SER A 2 36.06 33.22 -47.25
N THR A 3 35.56 34.40 -47.06
CA THR A 3 34.58 34.81 -46.03
C THR A 3 33.30 33.98 -46.05
N LYS A 4 32.99 33.29 -47.14
CA LYS A 4 31.88 32.38 -47.32
C LYS A 4 32.01 31.10 -46.44
N ASN A 5 33.26 30.60 -46.22
CA ASN A 5 33.49 29.41 -45.44
C ASN A 5 33.41 29.68 -43.91
N THR A 6 33.78 30.90 -43.49
CA THR A 6 33.70 31.26 -42.06
C THR A 6 32.27 31.36 -41.58
N LEU A 7 31.34 31.87 -42.40
CA LEU A 7 29.94 31.91 -42.05
C LEU A 7 29.31 30.52 -41.88
N TRP A 8 29.70 29.58 -42.71
CA TRP A 8 29.26 28.19 -42.62
C TRP A 8 29.70 27.50 -41.32
N TRP A 9 30.96 27.73 -40.94
CA TRP A 9 31.51 27.20 -39.69
C TRP A 9 30.86 27.82 -38.44
N LEU A 10 30.47 29.09 -38.50
CA LEU A 10 29.70 29.75 -37.41
C LEU A 10 28.33 29.13 -37.24
N LEU A 11 27.60 28.90 -38.32
CA LEU A 11 26.29 28.28 -38.31
C LEU A 11 26.37 26.83 -37.71
N LEU A 12 27.38 26.08 -38.10
CA LEU A 12 27.59 24.72 -37.57
C LEU A 12 27.93 24.74 -36.07
N ALA A 13 28.73 25.70 -35.60
CA ALA A 13 29.00 25.88 -34.17
C ALA A 13 27.74 26.22 -33.38
N ILE A 14 26.91 27.15 -33.86
CA ILE A 14 25.66 27.52 -33.19
C ILE A 14 24.69 26.32 -33.15
N TRP A 15 24.60 25.57 -34.25
CA TRP A 15 23.74 24.39 -34.31
C TRP A 15 24.20 23.28 -33.34
N SER A 16 25.51 23.05 -33.24
CA SER A 16 26.06 22.04 -32.32
C SER A 16 25.84 22.42 -30.87
N VAL A 17 26.02 23.71 -30.49
CA VAL A 17 25.74 24.20 -29.13
C VAL A 17 24.25 24.06 -28.82
N GLY A 18 23.38 24.42 -29.75
CA GLY A 18 21.93 24.24 -29.59
C GLY A 18 21.51 22.77 -29.42
N ALA A 19 22.12 21.86 -30.21
CA ALA A 19 21.83 20.42 -30.10
C ALA A 19 22.31 19.85 -28.76
N VAL A 20 23.51 20.22 -28.28
CA VAL A 20 24.01 19.81 -26.96
C VAL A 20 23.12 20.36 -25.86
N TRP A 21 22.75 21.65 -25.92
CA TRP A 21 21.86 22.26 -24.95
C TRP A 21 20.50 21.54 -24.91
N TRP A 22 19.90 21.29 -26.08
CA TRP A 22 18.63 20.57 -26.19
C TRP A 22 18.73 19.16 -25.57
N HIS A 23 19.79 18.43 -25.90
CA HIS A 23 19.97 17.06 -25.41
C HIS A 23 20.21 17.01 -23.90
N THR A 24 20.99 17.94 -23.34
CA THR A 24 21.28 17.96 -21.91
C THR A 24 20.12 18.52 -21.08
N CYS A 25 19.44 19.55 -21.56
CA CYS A 25 18.37 20.20 -20.80
C CYS A 25 17.00 19.57 -21.01
N LYS A 26 16.66 19.11 -22.24
CA LYS A 26 15.33 18.55 -22.53
C LYS A 26 15.27 17.03 -22.42
N ILE A 27 16.31 16.33 -22.84
CA ILE A 27 16.31 14.85 -22.84
C ILE A 27 16.84 14.29 -21.53
N LYS A 28 17.90 14.88 -20.97
CA LYS A 28 18.49 14.41 -19.70
C LYS A 28 17.98 15.13 -18.47
N LEU A 29 17.13 16.16 -18.61
CA LEU A 29 16.55 16.96 -17.52
C LEU A 29 17.57 17.51 -16.53
N LEU A 30 18.80 17.75 -16.96
CA LEU A 30 19.90 18.23 -16.10
C LEU A 30 19.89 19.77 -15.89
N CYS A 31 19.00 20.52 -16.56
CA CYS A 31 18.97 21.98 -16.48
C CYS A 31 17.79 22.54 -15.68
N ASP A 32 17.10 21.74 -14.90
CA ASP A 32 15.94 22.21 -14.11
C ASP A 32 16.35 22.64 -12.69
N GLU A 33 17.66 22.88 -12.48
CA GLU A 33 18.13 23.56 -11.28
C GLU A 33 18.29 25.05 -11.57
N SER A 34 17.30 25.84 -11.18
CA SER A 34 17.43 27.29 -11.04
C SER A 34 18.54 27.58 -10.01
N ILE A 35 19.71 27.97 -10.51
CA ILE A 35 20.81 28.47 -9.71
C ILE A 35 20.38 29.81 -9.14
N THR A 36 19.76 29.83 -7.97
CA THR A 36 19.72 30.96 -7.08
C THR A 36 20.87 30.78 -6.09
N SER A 37 22.01 31.40 -6.40
CA SER A 37 23.10 31.57 -5.46
C SER A 37 22.62 32.39 -4.27
N GLY A 38 22.50 31.75 -3.12
CA GLY A 38 22.12 32.42 -1.89
C GLY A 38 22.04 31.45 -0.72
N ILE A 39 23.15 31.34 0.03
CA ILE A 39 23.22 30.86 1.41
C ILE A 39 22.62 29.45 1.61
N SER A 40 23.48 28.45 1.57
CA SER A 40 23.20 27.08 1.96
C SER A 40 22.94 26.96 3.47
N THR A 41 21.68 27.17 3.85
CA THR A 41 21.12 26.37 4.92
C THR A 41 20.93 24.96 4.33
N PRO A 42 21.31 23.88 5.01
CA PRO A 42 20.98 22.53 4.52
C PRO A 42 19.45 22.42 4.45
N SER A 43 18.89 22.65 3.27
CA SER A 43 17.52 22.26 2.97
C SER A 43 17.53 20.74 3.04
N ILE A 44 17.12 20.20 4.17
CA ILE A 44 16.74 18.81 4.29
C ILE A 44 15.66 18.64 3.23
N ALA A 45 16.03 18.07 2.09
CA ALA A 45 15.08 17.72 1.06
C ALA A 45 14.09 16.76 1.74
N ILE A 46 12.91 17.29 2.08
CA ILE A 46 11.82 16.50 2.62
C ILE A 46 11.51 15.51 1.52
N LYS A 47 12.02 14.28 1.68
CA LYS A 47 11.67 13.17 0.80
C LYS A 47 10.16 12.94 0.94
N LYS A 48 9.37 13.62 0.10
CA LYS A 48 7.93 13.42 0.02
C LYS A 48 7.73 12.05 -0.60
N THR A 49 7.73 11.04 0.24
CA THR A 49 7.42 9.68 -0.18
C THR A 49 5.91 9.57 -0.39
N ASN A 50 5.49 9.48 -1.64
CA ASN A 50 4.11 9.18 -1.97
C ASN A 50 3.80 7.73 -1.58
N LEU A 51 2.57 7.45 -1.18
CA LEU A 51 2.13 6.08 -0.91
C LEU A 51 2.07 5.31 -2.23
N ILE A 52 2.72 4.15 -2.23
CA ILE A 52 2.69 3.20 -3.35
C ILE A 52 2.23 1.85 -2.78
N ILE A 53 1.12 1.34 -3.28
CA ILE A 53 0.60 0.02 -2.90
C ILE A 53 0.59 -0.85 -4.15
N ARG A 54 1.28 -2.00 -4.11
CA ARG A 54 1.37 -2.90 -5.26
C ARG A 54 1.19 -4.36 -4.84
N ASP A 55 0.42 -5.09 -5.63
CA ASP A 55 0.34 -6.55 -5.57
C ASP A 55 0.58 -7.13 -6.98
N GLY A 56 1.85 -7.30 -7.31
CA GLY A 56 2.27 -7.75 -8.64
C GLY A 56 1.70 -6.86 -9.76
N ILE A 57 0.98 -7.50 -10.67
CA ILE A 57 0.26 -6.82 -11.79
C ILE A 57 -1.22 -6.59 -11.47
N GLU A 58 -1.74 -7.17 -10.38
CA GLU A 58 -3.17 -7.16 -10.03
C GLU A 58 -3.60 -5.83 -9.39
N LEU A 59 -2.70 -5.21 -8.63
CA LEU A 59 -2.96 -3.94 -7.96
C LEU A 59 -1.76 -3.00 -8.12
N SER A 60 -2.02 -1.76 -8.52
CA SER A 60 -1.02 -0.69 -8.50
C SER A 60 -1.73 0.63 -8.18
N LEU A 61 -1.59 1.08 -6.94
CA LEU A 61 -2.12 2.36 -6.47
C LEU A 61 -0.94 3.30 -6.19
N LEU A 62 -1.05 4.50 -6.71
CA LEU A 62 -0.07 5.57 -6.52
C LEU A 62 -0.81 6.82 -6.04
N SER A 63 -0.53 7.25 -4.82
CA SER A 63 -1.09 8.46 -4.25
C SER A 63 -0.19 9.67 -4.51
N SER A 64 -0.78 10.86 -4.49
CA SER A 64 -0.04 12.12 -4.45
C SER A 64 0.41 12.51 -3.03
N GLY A 65 -0.01 11.77 -2.01
CA GLY A 65 0.30 11.97 -0.61
C GLY A 65 0.71 10.69 0.10
N ASN A 66 0.70 10.73 1.43
CA ASN A 66 0.93 9.55 2.26
C ASN A 66 0.14 9.65 3.58
N PHE A 67 0.11 8.58 4.36
CA PHE A 67 -0.31 8.62 5.76
C PHE A 67 0.48 9.70 6.50
N ARG A 68 -0.16 10.34 7.46
CA ARG A 68 0.51 11.31 8.33
C ARG A 68 0.32 10.92 9.78
N PHE A 69 1.42 10.96 10.54
CA PHE A 69 1.42 10.70 11.98
C PHE A 69 2.09 11.87 12.69
N GLY A 70 1.58 12.28 13.83
CA GLY A 70 2.36 13.13 14.72
C GLY A 70 3.62 12.38 15.21
N LYS A 71 4.70 13.10 15.50
CA LYS A 71 5.90 12.51 16.12
C LYS A 71 5.51 11.79 17.40
N SER A 72 5.97 10.56 17.57
CA SER A 72 5.56 9.67 18.68
C SER A 72 4.05 9.35 18.72
N GLY A 73 3.31 9.66 17.66
CA GLY A 73 1.89 9.36 17.52
C GLY A 73 1.65 8.07 16.72
N ALA A 74 0.59 7.33 17.10
CA ALA A 74 0.19 6.09 16.44
C ALA A 74 -1.08 6.24 15.58
N LEU A 75 -1.84 7.32 15.75
CA LEU A 75 -3.09 7.52 15.00
C LEU A 75 -2.80 8.07 13.59
N PRO A 76 -3.24 7.38 12.53
CA PRO A 76 -3.04 7.82 11.16
C PRO A 76 -4.02 8.94 10.77
N ASN A 77 -3.51 9.99 10.14
CA ASN A 77 -4.33 10.89 9.33
C ASN A 77 -4.26 10.40 7.87
N MET A 78 -5.40 9.97 7.35
CA MET A 78 -5.53 9.34 6.01
C MET A 78 -6.09 10.30 4.96
N HIS A 79 -6.32 11.58 5.29
CA HIS A 79 -6.99 12.54 4.40
C HIS A 79 -6.38 12.61 2.98
N HIS A 80 -5.06 12.45 2.86
CA HIS A 80 -4.37 12.55 1.58
C HIS A 80 -4.25 11.21 0.82
N VAL A 81 -4.73 10.12 1.40
CA VAL A 81 -4.64 8.76 0.83
C VAL A 81 -5.98 8.02 0.90
N GLN A 82 -7.07 8.73 1.21
CA GLN A 82 -8.37 8.11 1.43
C GLN A 82 -8.85 7.34 0.21
N SER A 83 -8.66 7.87 -0.99
CA SER A 83 -9.06 7.22 -2.25
C SER A 83 -8.31 5.91 -2.50
N GLU A 84 -7.02 5.88 -2.19
CA GLU A 84 -6.18 4.69 -2.33
C GLU A 84 -6.55 3.64 -1.27
N VAL A 85 -6.80 4.09 -0.04
CA VAL A 85 -7.27 3.22 1.06
C VAL A 85 -8.63 2.61 0.73
N ASP A 86 -9.56 3.38 0.18
CA ASP A 86 -10.87 2.89 -0.24
C ASP A 86 -10.74 1.91 -1.44
N SER A 87 -9.84 2.19 -2.38
CA SER A 87 -9.52 1.26 -3.47
C SER A 87 -8.92 -0.06 -2.96
N LEU A 88 -8.05 0.01 -1.96
CA LEU A 88 -7.48 -1.16 -1.30
C LEU A 88 -8.55 -1.97 -0.55
N LEU A 89 -9.52 -1.31 0.08
CA LEU A 89 -10.67 -1.97 0.70
C LEU A 89 -11.49 -2.78 -0.31
N VAL A 90 -11.78 -2.17 -1.47
CA VAL A 90 -12.50 -2.84 -2.57
C VAL A 90 -11.68 -4.04 -3.08
N TYR A 91 -10.36 -3.86 -3.26
CA TYR A 91 -9.46 -4.92 -3.69
C TYR A 91 -9.46 -6.11 -2.73
N LEU A 92 -9.26 -5.88 -1.43
CA LEU A 92 -9.26 -6.94 -0.40
C LEU A 92 -10.63 -7.62 -0.27
N SER A 93 -11.72 -6.87 -0.41
CA SER A 93 -13.08 -7.43 -0.38
C SER A 93 -13.36 -8.34 -1.57
N SER A 94 -12.87 -7.99 -2.76
CA SER A 94 -13.01 -8.76 -3.99
C SER A 94 -12.08 -9.97 -4.08
N ASN A 95 -11.03 -10.00 -3.25
CA ASN A 95 -10.00 -11.05 -3.24
C ASN A 95 -9.90 -11.72 -1.86
N PRO A 96 -10.88 -12.58 -1.46
CA PRO A 96 -10.93 -13.17 -0.12
C PRO A 96 -9.74 -14.10 0.19
N HIS A 97 -9.03 -14.57 -0.81
CA HIS A 97 -7.84 -15.41 -0.69
C HIS A 97 -6.55 -14.60 -0.48
N LYS A 98 -6.59 -13.28 -0.54
CA LYS A 98 -5.45 -12.40 -0.29
C LYS A 98 -5.37 -12.02 1.19
N GLN A 99 -4.16 -11.98 1.70
CA GLN A 99 -3.80 -11.48 3.02
C GLN A 99 -2.90 -10.26 2.83
N ALA A 100 -3.13 -9.22 3.60
CA ALA A 100 -2.27 -8.04 3.62
C ALA A 100 -1.42 -8.01 4.90
N THR A 101 -0.15 -7.69 4.75
CA THR A 101 0.74 -7.37 5.85
C THR A 101 0.91 -5.86 5.90
N ILE A 102 0.57 -5.25 7.01
CA ILE A 102 0.71 -3.82 7.28
C ILE A 102 1.97 -3.63 8.11
N THR A 103 2.97 -3.00 7.53
CA THR A 103 4.26 -2.74 8.20
C THR A 103 4.29 -1.29 8.67
N GLY A 104 4.33 -1.07 9.98
CA GLY A 104 4.51 0.25 10.56
C GLY A 104 5.97 0.55 10.84
N HIS A 105 6.43 1.74 10.48
CA HIS A 105 7.79 2.21 10.71
C HIS A 105 7.84 3.14 11.92
N TYR A 106 8.95 3.12 12.67
CA TYR A 106 9.21 4.02 13.78
C TYR A 106 10.70 4.28 13.93
N ALA A 107 11.08 5.42 14.49
CA ALA A 107 12.47 5.78 14.77
C ALA A 107 12.81 5.58 16.25
N ALA A 108 14.08 5.28 16.56
CA ALA A 108 14.54 5.18 17.93
C ALA A 108 14.40 6.49 18.71
N SER A 109 14.36 7.64 18.02
CA SER A 109 14.14 8.98 18.61
C SER A 109 12.70 9.26 19.04
N GLU A 110 11.75 8.39 18.69
CA GLU A 110 10.34 8.50 19.06
C GLU A 110 10.06 7.84 20.41
N LYS A 111 9.05 8.36 21.12
CA LYS A 111 8.59 7.78 22.38
C LYS A 111 7.34 6.95 22.13
N ASN A 112 7.38 5.69 22.56
CA ASN A 112 6.18 4.86 22.56
C ASN A 112 5.40 5.13 23.87
N VAL A 113 4.21 5.70 23.73
CA VAL A 113 3.25 5.94 24.82
C VAL A 113 2.02 5.05 24.70
N THR A 114 2.07 4.06 23.82
CA THR A 114 0.97 3.12 23.56
C THR A 114 1.14 1.84 24.36
N GLU A 115 0.12 1.00 24.40
CA GLU A 115 0.16 -0.33 25.04
C GLU A 115 0.91 -1.38 24.17
N TRP A 116 1.25 -1.04 22.94
CA TRP A 116 1.94 -1.92 22.00
C TRP A 116 3.44 -1.99 22.28
N PRO A 117 4.12 -3.08 21.91
CA PRO A 117 5.55 -3.26 22.16
C PRO A 117 6.42 -2.13 21.58
N ASP A 118 6.03 -1.59 20.43
CA ASP A 118 6.66 -0.46 19.77
C ASP A 118 5.66 0.39 18.99
N LEU A 119 6.10 1.56 18.57
CA LEU A 119 5.25 2.53 17.89
C LEU A 119 4.91 2.10 16.44
N GLY A 120 5.76 1.27 15.81
CA GLY A 120 5.48 0.72 14.48
C GLY A 120 4.30 -0.23 14.52
N ILE A 121 4.26 -1.18 15.48
CA ILE A 121 3.08 -2.04 15.69
C ILE A 121 1.84 -1.20 16.00
N ALA A 122 1.96 -0.20 16.86
CA ALA A 122 0.83 0.68 17.19
C ALA A 122 0.26 1.37 15.95
N ARG A 123 1.10 1.87 15.05
CA ARG A 123 0.68 2.47 13.76
C ARG A 123 0.00 1.46 12.86
N ALA A 124 0.61 0.27 12.69
CA ALA A 124 0.06 -0.80 11.88
C ALA A 124 -1.30 -1.29 12.41
N GLU A 125 -1.46 -1.46 13.72
CA GLU A 125 -2.72 -1.90 14.35
C GLU A 125 -3.83 -0.84 14.22
N ASN A 126 -3.51 0.45 14.29
CA ASN A 126 -4.49 1.50 14.05
C ASN A 126 -4.99 1.50 12.59
N VAL A 127 -4.09 1.30 11.63
CA VAL A 127 -4.47 1.15 10.21
C VAL A 127 -5.29 -0.13 10.01
N LYS A 128 -4.87 -1.26 10.58
CA LYS A 128 -5.63 -2.52 10.56
C LYS A 128 -7.03 -2.36 11.14
N SER A 129 -7.16 -1.69 12.28
CA SER A 129 -8.45 -1.44 12.92
C SER A 129 -9.41 -0.68 12.00
N TYR A 130 -8.92 0.25 11.19
CA TYR A 130 -9.72 0.91 10.18
C TYR A 130 -10.27 -0.10 9.15
N PHE A 131 -9.42 -0.98 8.57
CA PHE A 131 -9.86 -1.99 7.61
C PHE A 131 -10.85 -2.99 8.23
N VAL A 132 -10.62 -3.41 9.47
CA VAL A 132 -11.52 -4.31 10.21
C VAL A 132 -12.88 -3.63 10.41
N SER A 133 -12.91 -2.35 10.77
CA SER A 133 -14.16 -1.58 10.93
C SER A 133 -14.97 -1.47 9.64
N LYS A 134 -14.30 -1.64 8.49
CA LYS A 134 -14.91 -1.67 7.15
C LYS A 134 -15.28 -3.07 6.66
N GLY A 135 -15.10 -4.09 7.51
CA GLY A 135 -15.54 -5.46 7.23
C GLY A 135 -14.48 -6.41 6.69
N ILE A 136 -13.20 -6.01 6.64
CA ILE A 136 -12.13 -6.95 6.32
C ILE A 136 -11.85 -7.82 7.55
N PRO A 137 -11.85 -9.17 7.43
CA PRO A 137 -11.55 -10.07 8.55
C PRO A 137 -10.15 -9.82 9.14
N ALA A 138 -10.06 -9.72 10.46
CA ALA A 138 -8.82 -9.39 11.17
C ALA A 138 -7.68 -10.39 10.91
N GLU A 139 -8.01 -11.67 10.70
CA GLU A 139 -7.07 -12.75 10.38
C GLU A 139 -6.40 -12.62 9.02
N ARG A 140 -6.96 -11.80 8.14
CA ARG A 140 -6.40 -11.48 6.83
C ARG A 140 -5.45 -10.28 6.85
N LEU A 141 -5.30 -9.65 8.01
CA LEU A 141 -4.49 -8.44 8.20
C LEU A 141 -3.41 -8.72 9.23
N LEU A 142 -2.19 -8.94 8.77
CA LEU A 142 -1.02 -9.08 9.64
C LEU A 142 -0.40 -7.71 9.90
N THR A 143 0.20 -7.56 11.07
CA THR A 143 0.93 -6.34 11.44
C THR A 143 2.39 -6.66 11.71
N LYS A 144 3.28 -5.77 11.31
CA LYS A 144 4.70 -5.81 11.56
C LYS A 144 5.21 -4.44 11.91
N SER A 145 6.37 -4.37 12.56
CA SER A 145 7.11 -3.13 12.77
C SER A 145 8.51 -3.21 12.20
N VAL A 146 9.02 -2.05 11.82
CA VAL A 146 10.40 -1.87 11.36
C VAL A 146 10.96 -0.62 12.02
N LEU A 147 12.13 -0.76 12.67
CA LEU A 147 12.91 0.38 13.12
C LEU A 147 13.56 1.04 11.90
N ASP A 148 13.31 2.32 11.72
CA ASP A 148 13.81 3.12 10.61
C ASP A 148 14.27 4.48 11.15
N ASP A 149 15.58 4.59 11.35
CA ASP A 149 16.19 5.81 11.88
C ASP A 149 16.39 6.90 10.81
N GLU A 150 16.06 6.61 9.53
CA GLU A 150 16.04 7.60 8.44
C GLU A 150 14.74 8.41 8.39
N LEU A 151 13.75 8.08 9.26
CA LEU A 151 12.51 8.83 9.32
C LEU A 151 12.75 10.28 9.71
N VAL A 152 12.14 11.17 8.95
CA VAL A 152 12.21 12.63 9.19
C VAL A 152 10.84 13.16 9.62
N PHE A 153 10.85 14.10 10.56
CA PHE A 153 9.65 14.65 11.18
C PHE A 153 9.56 16.16 10.97
N PRO A 154 9.35 16.65 9.73
CA PRO A 154 9.17 18.08 9.50
C PRO A 154 7.96 18.58 10.29
N GLN A 155 8.16 19.62 11.11
CA GLN A 155 7.11 20.17 11.96
C GLN A 155 6.42 19.10 12.84
N ASP A 156 7.23 18.21 13.42
CA ASP A 156 6.77 17.09 14.26
C ASP A 156 5.73 16.18 13.58
N THR A 157 5.80 16.06 12.27
CA THR A 157 4.90 15.20 11.48
C THR A 157 5.70 14.24 10.61
N LEU A 158 5.39 12.95 10.71
CA LEU A 158 5.85 11.90 9.78
C LEU A 158 4.92 11.85 8.58
N SER A 159 5.48 11.87 7.36
CA SER A 159 4.75 11.56 6.14
C SER A 159 5.21 10.20 5.63
N GLY A 160 4.33 9.20 5.63
CA GLY A 160 4.64 7.80 5.39
C GLY A 160 4.53 6.98 6.68
N GLY A 161 5.44 6.04 6.86
CA GLY A 161 5.53 5.21 8.08
C GLY A 161 4.59 4.02 8.09
N VAL A 162 3.92 3.70 6.97
CA VAL A 162 3.15 2.48 6.79
C VAL A 162 3.31 1.97 5.36
N ASP A 163 3.64 0.68 5.22
CA ASP A 163 3.73 -0.03 3.96
C ASP A 163 2.78 -1.24 3.94
N PHE A 164 2.45 -1.71 2.74
CA PHE A 164 1.57 -2.84 2.50
C PHE A 164 2.24 -3.88 1.62
N ASP A 165 2.23 -5.12 2.08
CA ASP A 165 2.63 -6.30 1.32
C ASP A 165 1.47 -7.29 1.23
N PHE A 166 1.43 -8.08 0.15
CA PHE A 166 0.34 -9.01 -0.08
C PHE A 166 0.86 -10.43 -0.26
N ALA A 167 0.07 -11.37 0.23
CA ALA A 167 0.31 -12.79 0.05
C ALA A 167 -1.01 -13.53 -0.23
N VAL A 168 -0.91 -14.63 -0.93
CA VAL A 168 -2.05 -15.56 -1.08
C VAL A 168 -2.09 -16.45 0.16
N ILE A 169 -3.26 -16.57 0.78
CA ILE A 169 -3.47 -17.49 1.90
C ILE A 169 -3.33 -18.93 1.36
N ALA A 170 -2.20 -19.57 1.63
CA ALA A 170 -1.87 -20.91 1.13
C ALA A 170 -2.84 -22.00 1.64
N ASN A 171 -3.68 -21.68 2.62
CA ASN A 171 -4.70 -22.54 3.19
C ASN A 171 -6.06 -21.81 3.20
N SER A 172 -6.57 -21.35 2.07
CA SER A 172 -7.99 -21.57 1.90
C SER A 172 -8.14 -23.11 1.87
N LYS A 173 -8.30 -23.75 3.03
CA LYS A 173 -9.14 -24.94 3.07
C LYS A 173 -10.35 -24.49 2.27
N LYS A 174 -10.42 -24.93 0.99
CA LYS A 174 -11.66 -25.12 0.31
C LYS A 174 -12.52 -25.74 1.40
N ILE A 175 -13.43 -24.98 1.94
CA ILE A 175 -14.57 -25.57 2.60
C ILE A 175 -15.19 -26.28 1.41
N GLU A 176 -14.71 -27.50 1.18
CA GLU A 176 -15.53 -28.50 0.54
C GLU A 176 -16.69 -28.57 1.53
N GLU A 177 -17.73 -27.80 1.25
CA GLU A 177 -19.06 -28.26 1.62
C GLU A 177 -19.09 -29.66 1.04
N LYS A 178 -18.72 -30.65 1.89
CA LYS A 178 -19.06 -32.04 1.63
C LYS A 178 -20.52 -31.96 1.24
N PRO A 179 -20.87 -32.25 0.00
CA PRO A 179 -22.28 -32.29 -0.36
C PRO A 179 -22.88 -33.16 0.73
N LYS A 180 -23.86 -32.62 1.46
CA LYS A 180 -24.59 -33.37 2.47
C LYS A 180 -25.19 -34.47 1.67
N VAL A 181 -24.48 -35.62 1.61
CA VAL A 181 -24.98 -36.83 0.97
C VAL A 181 -26.18 -37.20 1.82
N VAL A 182 -27.33 -36.73 1.37
CA VAL A 182 -28.59 -37.20 1.88
C VAL A 182 -28.61 -38.66 1.39
N ASP A 183 -28.34 -39.58 2.29
CA ASP A 183 -28.42 -41.00 2.01
C ASP A 183 -29.90 -41.32 1.80
N ILE A 184 -30.35 -41.13 0.55
CA ILE A 184 -31.71 -41.46 0.11
C ILE A 184 -32.00 -42.96 0.15
N PHE A 185 -30.96 -43.79 0.40
CA PHE A 185 -31.09 -45.25 0.55
C PHE A 185 -31.08 -45.70 2.01
N LYS A 186 -31.11 -44.77 2.97
CA LYS A 186 -31.26 -45.16 4.38
C LYS A 186 -32.64 -45.85 4.50
N PRO A 187 -32.68 -47.18 4.77
CA PRO A 187 -33.96 -47.89 4.89
C PRO A 187 -34.77 -47.18 5.99
N MET A 188 -35.97 -46.75 5.61
CA MET A 188 -36.92 -46.18 6.55
C MET A 188 -37.77 -47.38 7.01
N ASP A 189 -37.61 -47.75 8.28
CA ASP A 189 -38.48 -48.77 8.87
C ASP A 189 -39.91 -48.18 8.98
N LEU A 190 -40.79 -48.70 8.14
CA LEU A 190 -42.21 -48.34 8.16
C LEU A 190 -42.96 -49.29 9.07
N TYR A 191 -43.49 -48.75 10.16
CA TYR A 191 -44.31 -49.54 11.09
C TYR A 191 -45.78 -49.29 10.80
N PHE A 192 -46.55 -50.42 10.72
CA PHE A 192 -48.01 -50.42 10.58
C PHE A 192 -48.62 -51.04 11.83
N ASN A 193 -49.77 -50.50 12.27
CA ASN A 193 -50.58 -51.21 13.25
C ASN A 193 -51.22 -52.43 12.62
N THR A 194 -51.30 -53.53 13.35
CA THR A 194 -51.97 -54.76 12.89
C THR A 194 -53.40 -54.45 12.48
N GLY A 195 -53.67 -54.61 11.15
CA GLY A 195 -54.99 -54.35 10.60
C GLY A 195 -55.28 -52.92 10.16
N SER A 196 -54.26 -52.07 10.06
CA SER A 196 -54.41 -50.66 9.61
C SER A 196 -53.48 -50.41 8.39
N ASP A 197 -53.96 -49.59 7.47
CA ASP A 197 -53.21 -49.06 6.32
C ASP A 197 -52.61 -47.67 6.60
N GLN A 198 -52.72 -47.17 7.87
CA GLN A 198 -52.19 -45.85 8.26
C GLN A 198 -50.80 -45.98 8.85
N PHE A 199 -49.89 -45.09 8.43
CA PHE A 199 -48.54 -44.99 8.96
C PHE A 199 -48.56 -44.40 10.38
N ILE A 200 -47.76 -44.97 11.28
CA ILE A 200 -47.51 -44.40 12.59
C ILE A 200 -46.27 -43.49 12.45
N HIS A 201 -46.47 -42.20 12.66
CA HIS A 201 -45.38 -41.26 12.83
C HIS A 201 -44.85 -41.37 14.27
N ASN A 202 -43.57 -41.65 14.41
CA ASN A 202 -42.83 -41.58 15.66
C ASN A 202 -42.03 -40.32 15.73
#